data_a9c5d6e2e603ce40d310561fadef5e56
#
_entry.id   a9c5d6e2e603ce40d310561fadef5e56
#
_cell.length_a   1.000
_cell.length_b   1.000
_cell.length_c   1.000
_cell.angle_alpha   90.00
_cell.angle_beta   90.00
_cell.angle_gamma   90.00
#
_symmetry.space_group_name_H-M   'P 1'
#
loop_
_entity.id
_entity.type
_entity.pdbx_description
1 polymer ?
#
loop_
_entity_poly.entity_id
_entity_poly.type
_entity_poly.pdbx_seq_one_letter_code
_entity_poly.pdbx_strand_id
1 'polypeptide(L)'
;PGAVTVATNMAGRGTDINLGGDPASQDGIDWQGKHDQIVALGGLHVIGTERHEARRIDNQLRGRSGWQGDPGSTRFYISVADDLMRRFGGDRIKSVLEWAGLDEDEPIESKLVTKQIENAQIKVEGHHFDLRKHLVEYDDVVNKQRSLVYGDRAAILHDVDLTGRYQAQFQ
;
A
#
# COMPACT_ATOMS: atom_id res chain seq x y z
N PRO A 1 -4.49 -16.54 23.48
CA PRO A 1 -4.22 -17.54 22.45
C PRO A 1 -5.48 -17.95 21.73
N GLY A 2 -5.41 -18.19 20.39
CA GLY A 2 -6.54 -18.67 19.58
C GLY A 2 -7.58 -17.61 19.17
N ALA A 3 -7.40 -16.34 19.50
CA ALA A 3 -8.28 -15.27 19.01
C ALA A 3 -8.02 -15.00 17.52
N VAL A 4 -9.11 -14.82 16.76
CA VAL A 4 -9.07 -14.46 15.36
C VAL A 4 -9.68 -13.08 15.18
N THR A 5 -8.93 -12.17 14.56
CA THR A 5 -9.41 -10.82 14.26
C THR A 5 -9.46 -10.65 12.75
N VAL A 6 -10.62 -10.24 12.21
CA VAL A 6 -10.79 -9.90 10.81
C VAL A 6 -10.71 -8.39 10.67
N ALA A 7 -9.87 -7.92 9.75
CA ALA A 7 -9.67 -6.50 9.52
C ALA A 7 -9.41 -6.21 8.04
N THR A 8 -9.64 -4.97 7.62
CA THR A 8 -9.25 -4.49 6.29
C THR A 8 -7.75 -4.18 6.26
N ASN A 9 -7.18 -3.98 5.07
CA ASN A 9 -5.79 -3.59 4.88
C ASN A 9 -5.42 -2.26 5.58
N MET A 10 -6.40 -1.42 5.90
CA MET A 10 -6.20 -0.20 6.70
C MET A 10 -5.71 -0.50 8.13
N ALA A 11 -6.05 -1.64 8.71
CA ALA A 11 -5.49 -2.09 9.99
C ALA A 11 -3.98 -2.35 9.96
N GLY A 12 -3.37 -2.38 8.78
CA GLY A 12 -1.92 -2.40 8.58
C GLY A 12 -1.20 -1.11 8.98
N ARG A 13 -1.91 -0.02 9.36
CA ARG A 13 -1.28 1.28 9.68
C ARG A 13 -2.00 1.99 10.82
N GLY A 14 -1.22 2.62 11.71
CA GLY A 14 -1.75 3.52 12.73
C GLY A 14 -2.29 2.86 14.00
N THR A 15 -2.37 1.52 14.05
CA THR A 15 -2.74 0.76 15.26
C THR A 15 -1.54 0.06 15.82
N ASP A 16 -1.37 0.14 17.12
CA ASP A 16 -0.37 -0.66 17.84
C ASP A 16 -0.92 -2.05 18.13
N ILE A 17 -0.06 -3.08 18.04
CA ILE A 17 -0.43 -4.45 18.31
C ILE A 17 0.39 -4.93 19.50
N ASN A 18 -0.26 -5.07 20.64
CA ASN A 18 0.36 -5.57 21.85
C ASN A 18 -0.07 -7.03 22.06
N LEU A 19 0.89 -7.96 21.99
CA LEU A 19 0.61 -9.35 22.28
C LEU A 19 0.23 -9.50 23.76
N GLY A 20 -0.87 -10.20 24.01
CA GLY A 20 -1.40 -10.32 25.39
C GLY A 20 -2.45 -9.26 25.77
N GLY A 21 -2.66 -8.24 24.92
CA GLY A 21 -3.59 -7.13 25.15
C GLY A 21 -2.91 -5.86 25.65
N ASP A 22 -3.70 -4.87 26.09
CA ASP A 22 -3.16 -3.60 26.59
C ASP A 22 -2.57 -3.77 28.00
N PRO A 23 -1.27 -3.53 28.19
CA PRO A 23 -0.65 -3.64 29.51
C PRO A 23 -1.21 -2.66 30.55
N ALA A 24 -1.82 -1.54 30.10
CA ALA A 24 -2.41 -0.54 30.98
C ALA A 24 -3.82 -0.89 31.45
N SER A 25 -4.53 -1.77 30.75
CA SER A 25 -5.91 -2.15 31.05
C SER A 25 -6.04 -3.36 31.97
N GLN A 26 -4.94 -4.06 32.27
CA GLN A 26 -4.89 -5.25 33.11
C GLN A 26 -3.94 -4.99 34.29
N ASP A 27 -4.28 -5.49 35.48
CA ASP A 27 -3.35 -5.50 36.61
C ASP A 27 -2.06 -6.18 36.14
N GLY A 28 -0.98 -5.44 35.98
CA GLY A 28 0.20 -5.76 35.16
C GLY A 28 0.88 -7.12 35.35
N ILE A 29 0.44 -7.90 36.34
CA ILE A 29 0.95 -9.23 36.66
C ILE A 29 0.49 -10.30 35.64
N ASP A 30 -0.70 -10.16 35.05
CA ASP A 30 -1.26 -11.15 34.15
C ASP A 30 -0.89 -10.91 32.66
N TRP A 31 -0.56 -9.68 32.32
CA TRP A 31 -0.18 -9.33 30.94
C TRP A 31 1.10 -10.02 30.48
N GLN A 32 2.15 -9.99 31.30
CA GLN A 32 3.44 -10.59 30.95
C GLN A 32 3.33 -12.10 30.72
N GLY A 33 2.58 -12.79 31.55
CA GLY A 33 2.35 -14.22 31.38
C GLY A 33 1.61 -14.56 30.08
N LYS A 34 0.62 -13.75 29.71
CA LYS A 34 -0.11 -13.90 28.44
C LYS A 34 0.76 -13.59 27.24
N HIS A 35 1.57 -12.52 27.32
CA HIS A 35 2.53 -12.15 26.30
C HIS A 35 3.52 -13.30 26.04
N ASP A 36 4.18 -13.81 27.09
CA ASP A 36 5.16 -14.88 26.99
C ASP A 36 4.56 -16.18 26.41
N GLN A 37 3.31 -16.50 26.77
CA GLN A 37 2.60 -17.63 26.17
C GLN A 37 2.40 -17.47 24.67
N ILE A 38 2.02 -16.27 24.21
CA ILE A 38 1.81 -15.99 22.78
C ILE A 38 3.14 -16.01 22.02
N VAL A 39 4.19 -15.45 22.61
CA VAL A 39 5.55 -15.49 22.05
C VAL A 39 6.04 -16.94 21.93
N ALA A 40 5.82 -17.77 22.94
CA ALA A 40 6.18 -19.20 22.90
C ALA A 40 5.41 -19.99 21.83
N LEU A 41 4.21 -19.57 21.46
CA LEU A 41 3.42 -20.13 20.35
C LEU A 41 3.87 -19.63 18.97
N GLY A 42 4.84 -18.71 18.89
CA GLY A 42 5.34 -18.14 17.64
C GLY A 42 4.79 -16.74 17.31
N GLY A 43 4.11 -16.10 18.25
CA GLY A 43 3.63 -14.73 18.12
C GLY A 43 2.39 -14.58 17.23
N LEU A 44 2.28 -13.43 16.57
CA LEU A 44 1.15 -13.11 15.70
C LEU A 44 1.29 -13.78 14.32
N HIS A 45 0.27 -14.55 13.93
CA HIS A 45 0.15 -15.06 12.56
C HIS A 45 -0.77 -14.15 11.74
N VAL A 46 -0.26 -13.56 10.68
CA VAL A 46 -1.02 -12.67 9.78
C VAL A 46 -1.36 -13.41 8.49
N ILE A 47 -2.65 -13.46 8.18
CA ILE A 47 -3.16 -14.05 6.95
C ILE A 47 -3.64 -12.92 6.04
N GLY A 48 -3.09 -12.83 4.82
CA GLY A 48 -3.61 -11.99 3.75
C GLY A 48 -4.45 -12.84 2.79
N THR A 49 -5.69 -12.43 2.51
CA THR A 49 -6.59 -13.14 1.61
C THR A 49 -6.49 -12.66 0.17
N GLU A 50 -5.72 -11.62 -0.07
CA GLU A 50 -5.42 -11.07 -1.40
C GLU A 50 -4.10 -10.29 -1.36
N ARG A 51 -3.55 -9.95 -2.53
CA ARG A 51 -2.42 -9.04 -2.65
C ARG A 51 -2.89 -7.64 -3.03
N HIS A 52 -2.30 -6.64 -2.39
CA HIS A 52 -2.53 -5.26 -2.79
C HIS A 52 -1.81 -4.91 -4.10
N GLU A 53 -2.31 -3.93 -4.84
CA GLU A 53 -1.66 -3.43 -6.06
C GLU A 53 -0.25 -2.87 -5.80
N ALA A 54 -0.02 -2.31 -4.61
CA ALA A 54 1.29 -1.78 -4.20
C ALA A 54 1.97 -2.73 -3.21
N ARG A 55 3.14 -3.26 -3.57
CA ARG A 55 3.94 -4.17 -2.75
C ARG A 55 4.27 -3.61 -1.36
N ARG A 56 4.44 -2.28 -1.25
CA ARG A 56 4.68 -1.61 0.04
C ARG A 56 3.55 -1.84 1.06
N ILE A 57 2.31 -1.95 0.61
CA ILE A 57 1.14 -2.21 1.47
C ILE A 57 1.18 -3.66 1.98
N ASP A 58 1.51 -4.62 1.13
CA ASP A 58 1.73 -6.01 1.56
C ASP A 58 2.85 -6.12 2.59
N ASN A 59 3.94 -5.37 2.38
CA ASN A 59 5.06 -5.36 3.32
C ASN A 59 4.69 -4.70 4.66
N GLN A 60 3.83 -3.67 4.65
CA GLN A 60 3.28 -3.11 5.89
C GLN A 60 2.45 -4.15 6.65
N LEU A 61 1.63 -4.93 5.94
CA LEU A 61 0.85 -6.01 6.55
C LEU A 61 1.76 -7.11 7.10
N ARG A 62 2.79 -7.52 6.34
CA ARG A 62 3.80 -8.49 6.82
C ARG A 62 4.50 -8.00 8.08
N GLY A 63 4.87 -6.72 8.13
CA GLY A 63 5.54 -6.12 9.29
C GLY A 63 4.70 -6.13 10.57
N ARG A 64 3.38 -6.38 10.47
CA ARG A 64 2.54 -6.51 11.66
C ARG A 64 2.82 -7.76 12.48
N SER A 65 3.26 -8.84 11.86
CA SER A 65 3.59 -10.07 12.57
C SER A 65 4.80 -9.93 13.50
N GLY A 66 5.76 -9.06 13.17
CA GLY A 66 6.96 -8.80 13.96
C GLY A 66 6.94 -7.45 14.69
N TRP A 67 5.76 -6.92 14.99
CA TRP A 67 5.61 -5.62 15.64
C TRP A 67 6.28 -5.62 17.02
N GLN A 68 7.00 -4.56 17.33
CA GLN A 68 7.80 -4.41 18.57
C GLN A 68 8.95 -5.42 18.76
N GLY A 69 9.31 -6.17 17.71
CA GLY A 69 10.40 -7.16 17.77
C GLY A 69 9.95 -8.55 18.22
N ASP A 70 8.68 -8.76 18.44
CA ASP A 70 8.12 -10.06 18.77
C ASP A 70 8.20 -11.04 17.58
N PRO A 71 8.26 -12.35 17.84
CA PRO A 71 8.18 -13.34 16.77
C PRO A 71 6.81 -13.30 16.11
N GLY A 72 6.77 -13.71 14.84
CA GLY A 72 5.52 -13.78 14.10
C GLY A 72 5.71 -14.41 12.74
N SER A 73 4.60 -14.68 12.06
CA SER A 73 4.61 -15.27 10.72
C SER A 73 3.51 -14.67 9.84
N THR A 74 3.71 -14.73 8.53
CA THR A 74 2.74 -14.22 7.56
C THR A 74 2.53 -15.20 6.42
N ARG A 75 1.29 -15.34 5.99
CA ARG A 75 0.95 -16.12 4.81
C ARG A 75 -0.10 -15.41 3.97
N PHE A 76 0.08 -15.39 2.66
CA PHE A 76 -0.90 -14.88 1.71
C PHE A 76 -1.55 -16.04 0.96
N TYR A 77 -2.87 -16.02 0.90
CA TYR A 77 -3.68 -16.88 0.05
C TYR A 77 -4.26 -16.02 -1.07
N ILE A 78 -4.03 -16.42 -2.32
CA ILE A 78 -4.29 -15.61 -3.48
C ILE A 78 -5.04 -16.44 -4.50
N SER A 79 -6.04 -15.86 -5.14
CA SER A 79 -6.75 -16.47 -6.25
C SER A 79 -6.28 -15.86 -7.59
N VAL A 80 -6.27 -16.68 -8.64
CA VAL A 80 -6.09 -16.16 -10.02
C VAL A 80 -7.24 -15.26 -10.46
N ALA A 81 -8.39 -15.33 -9.77
CA ALA A 81 -9.53 -14.47 -10.00
C ALA A 81 -9.42 -13.09 -9.31
N ASP A 82 -8.41 -12.89 -8.44
CA ASP A 82 -8.17 -11.61 -7.78
C ASP A 82 -7.93 -10.50 -8.81
N ASP A 83 -8.36 -9.27 -8.47
CA ASP A 83 -8.29 -8.12 -9.38
C ASP A 83 -6.90 -7.83 -9.91
N LEU A 84 -5.88 -7.96 -9.06
CA LEU A 84 -4.48 -7.80 -9.46
C LEU A 84 -4.09 -8.80 -10.55
N MET A 85 -4.47 -10.05 -10.37
CA MET A 85 -4.15 -11.14 -11.30
C MET A 85 -4.93 -11.02 -12.60
N ARG A 86 -6.21 -10.69 -12.51
CA ARG A 86 -7.09 -10.52 -13.68
C ARG A 86 -6.63 -9.38 -14.59
N ARG A 87 -6.18 -8.24 -14.03
CA ARG A 87 -5.78 -7.06 -14.81
C ARG A 87 -4.37 -7.14 -15.38
N PHE A 88 -3.43 -7.73 -14.64
CA PHE A 88 -2.00 -7.59 -14.94
C PHE A 88 -1.20 -8.89 -15.06
N GLY A 89 -1.79 -10.02 -14.71
CA GLY A 89 -1.07 -11.29 -14.68
C GLY A 89 -1.83 -12.51 -15.19
N GLY A 90 -3.15 -12.39 -15.37
CA GLY A 90 -4.05 -13.53 -15.45
C GLY A 90 -3.83 -14.51 -16.59
N ASP A 91 -3.60 -14.06 -17.81
CA ASP A 91 -3.62 -14.96 -18.98
C ASP A 91 -2.47 -15.95 -18.98
N ARG A 92 -1.28 -15.51 -18.59
CA ARG A 92 -0.11 -16.40 -18.54
C ARG A 92 -0.18 -17.39 -17.39
N ILE A 93 -0.74 -17.01 -16.27
CA ILE A 93 -0.88 -17.90 -15.11
C ILE A 93 -1.98 -18.91 -15.38
N LYS A 94 -3.13 -18.51 -15.94
CA LYS A 94 -4.18 -19.41 -16.37
C LYS A 94 -3.64 -20.48 -17.33
N SER A 95 -2.90 -20.08 -18.35
CA SER A 95 -2.31 -21.01 -19.29
C SER A 95 -1.33 -22.01 -18.63
N VAL A 96 -0.56 -21.56 -17.65
CA VAL A 96 0.37 -22.44 -16.90
C VAL A 96 -0.40 -23.41 -16.01
N LEU A 97 -1.49 -22.97 -15.38
CA LEU A 97 -2.32 -23.82 -14.52
C LEU A 97 -3.10 -24.86 -15.34
N GLU A 98 -3.69 -24.45 -16.45
CA GLU A 98 -4.37 -25.35 -17.40
C GLU A 98 -3.40 -26.38 -17.98
N TRP A 99 -2.18 -25.96 -18.33
CA TRP A 99 -1.14 -26.89 -18.81
C TRP A 99 -0.67 -27.86 -17.72
N ALA A 100 -0.61 -27.42 -16.46
CA ALA A 100 -0.19 -28.26 -15.32
C ALA A 100 -1.28 -29.24 -14.87
N GLY A 101 -2.50 -29.12 -15.39
CA GLY A 101 -3.62 -30.03 -15.06
C GLY A 101 -4.00 -30.03 -13.57
N LEU A 102 -3.76 -28.90 -12.88
CA LEU A 102 -4.05 -28.74 -11.46
C LEU A 102 -5.53 -28.44 -11.25
N ASP A 103 -6.12 -29.08 -10.27
CA ASP A 103 -7.52 -28.88 -9.88
C ASP A 103 -7.69 -27.46 -9.29
N GLU A 104 -8.85 -26.83 -9.53
CA GLU A 104 -9.09 -25.44 -9.10
C GLU A 104 -9.01 -25.26 -7.57
N ASP A 105 -9.24 -26.32 -6.82
CA ASP A 105 -9.25 -26.32 -5.35
C ASP A 105 -7.89 -26.69 -4.72
N GLU A 106 -6.87 -27.03 -5.51
CA GLU A 106 -5.58 -27.44 -4.98
C GLU A 106 -4.65 -26.24 -4.74
N PRO A 107 -4.15 -26.05 -3.50
CA PRO A 107 -3.27 -24.91 -3.19
C PRO A 107 -1.89 -25.10 -3.84
N ILE A 108 -1.50 -24.14 -4.68
CA ILE A 108 -0.26 -24.19 -5.44
C ILE A 108 0.82 -23.37 -4.74
N GLU A 109 1.82 -24.04 -4.22
CA GLU A 109 3.04 -23.41 -3.70
C GLU A 109 4.15 -23.43 -4.76
N SER A 110 4.24 -22.41 -5.59
CA SER A 110 5.25 -22.31 -6.64
C SER A 110 5.98 -20.97 -6.61
N LYS A 111 7.32 -21.04 -6.65
CA LYS A 111 8.17 -19.84 -6.78
C LYS A 111 7.91 -19.09 -8.09
N LEU A 112 7.51 -19.80 -9.15
CA LEU A 112 7.16 -19.18 -10.44
C LEU A 112 5.90 -18.34 -10.32
N VAL A 113 4.87 -18.86 -9.66
CA VAL A 113 3.61 -18.13 -9.42
C VAL A 113 3.90 -16.89 -8.56
N THR A 114 4.65 -17.03 -7.48
CA THR A 114 5.05 -15.90 -6.63
C THR A 114 5.75 -14.80 -7.44
N LYS A 115 6.70 -15.18 -8.31
CA LYS A 115 7.42 -14.23 -9.16
C LYS A 115 6.51 -13.54 -10.18
N GLN A 116 5.51 -14.24 -10.73
CA GLN A 116 4.54 -13.62 -11.64
C GLN A 116 3.65 -12.59 -10.94
N ILE A 117 3.26 -12.87 -9.69
CA ILE A 117 2.50 -11.91 -8.86
C ILE A 117 3.33 -10.66 -8.59
N GLU A 118 4.61 -10.82 -8.22
CA GLU A 118 5.53 -9.69 -8.02
C GLU A 118 5.69 -8.85 -9.31
N ASN A 119 5.82 -9.51 -10.46
CA ASN A 119 5.90 -8.83 -11.75
C ASN A 119 4.60 -8.09 -12.10
N ALA A 120 3.44 -8.65 -11.76
CA ALA A 120 2.17 -7.96 -11.91
C ALA A 120 2.11 -6.69 -11.06
N GLN A 121 2.52 -6.75 -9.77
CA GLN A 121 2.60 -5.58 -8.90
C GLN A 121 3.53 -4.50 -9.45
N ILE A 122 4.71 -4.87 -9.97
CA ILE A 122 5.65 -3.92 -10.59
C ILE A 122 5.01 -3.20 -11.77
N LYS A 123 4.25 -3.90 -12.62
CA LYS A 123 3.55 -3.29 -13.76
C LYS A 123 2.48 -2.30 -13.31
N VAL A 124 1.70 -2.66 -12.29
CA VAL A 124 0.68 -1.76 -11.71
C VAL A 124 1.31 -0.52 -11.11
N GLU A 125 2.37 -0.71 -10.32
CA GLU A 125 3.12 0.40 -9.71
C GLU A 125 3.68 1.34 -10.78
N GLY A 126 4.21 0.82 -11.89
CA GLY A 126 4.67 1.57 -13.05
C GLY A 126 3.54 2.38 -13.69
N HIS A 127 2.40 1.74 -13.97
CA HIS A 127 1.23 2.41 -14.53
C HIS A 127 0.73 3.55 -13.63
N HIS A 128 0.62 3.32 -12.34
CA HIS A 128 0.23 4.37 -11.38
C HIS A 128 1.28 5.48 -11.25
N PHE A 129 2.55 5.16 -11.41
CA PHE A 129 3.62 6.17 -11.46
C PHE A 129 3.45 7.09 -12.68
N ASP A 130 3.24 6.52 -13.87
CA ASP A 130 3.05 7.29 -15.10
C ASP A 130 1.81 8.18 -15.02
N LEU A 131 0.69 7.66 -14.50
CA LEU A 131 -0.51 8.48 -14.26
C LEU A 131 -0.23 9.67 -13.35
N ARG A 132 0.46 9.45 -12.22
CA ARG A 132 0.81 10.55 -11.30
C ARG A 132 1.77 11.54 -11.94
N LYS A 133 2.72 11.07 -12.75
CA LYS A 133 3.65 11.93 -13.47
C LYS A 133 2.92 12.86 -14.42
N HIS A 134 2.00 12.34 -15.23
CA HIS A 134 1.18 13.15 -16.12
C HIS A 134 0.32 14.17 -15.37
N LEU A 135 -0.26 13.80 -14.23
CA LEU A 135 -1.01 14.74 -13.40
C LEU A 135 -0.14 15.91 -12.92
N VAL A 136 1.08 15.64 -12.49
CA VAL A 136 2.04 16.68 -12.07
C VAL A 136 2.43 17.56 -13.26
N GLU A 137 2.68 16.99 -14.44
CA GLU A 137 2.99 17.73 -15.66
C GLU A 137 1.86 18.71 -16.05
N TYR A 138 0.60 18.29 -15.94
CA TYR A 138 -0.55 19.18 -16.14
C TYR A 138 -0.67 20.25 -15.07
N ASP A 139 -0.47 19.89 -13.81
CA ASP A 139 -0.55 20.83 -12.69
C ASP A 139 0.53 21.91 -12.77
N ASP A 140 1.72 21.60 -13.27
CA ASP A 140 2.80 22.56 -13.49
C ASP A 140 2.41 23.66 -14.48
N VAL A 141 1.66 23.33 -15.56
CA VAL A 141 1.16 24.33 -16.52
C VAL A 141 0.18 25.27 -15.84
N VAL A 142 -0.78 24.72 -15.09
CA VAL A 142 -1.78 25.52 -14.35
C VAL A 142 -1.10 26.38 -13.29
N ASN A 143 -0.10 25.86 -12.57
CA ASN A 143 0.65 26.60 -11.56
C ASN A 143 1.46 27.75 -12.16
N LYS A 144 2.06 27.59 -13.33
CA LYS A 144 2.71 28.70 -14.06
C LYS A 144 1.73 29.80 -14.39
N GLN A 145 0.56 29.45 -14.93
CA GLN A 145 -0.51 30.43 -15.23
C GLN A 145 -0.98 31.15 -13.96
N ARG A 146 -1.23 30.37 -12.88
CA ARG A 146 -1.62 30.91 -11.59
C ARG A 146 -0.57 31.89 -11.05
N SER A 147 0.70 31.49 -11.10
CA SER A 147 1.83 32.31 -10.59
C SER A 147 1.94 33.64 -11.34
N LEU A 148 1.72 33.66 -12.66
CA LEU A 148 1.70 34.89 -13.44
C LEU A 148 0.55 35.81 -13.01
N VAL A 149 -0.67 35.29 -12.97
CA VAL A 149 -1.85 36.07 -12.60
C VAL A 149 -1.76 36.61 -11.16
N TYR A 150 -1.35 35.76 -10.22
CA TYR A 150 -1.19 36.19 -8.82
C TYR A 150 0.00 37.13 -8.63
N GLY A 151 1.07 36.97 -9.43
CA GLY A 151 2.20 37.88 -9.45
C GLY A 151 1.78 39.28 -9.92
N ASP A 152 1.04 39.37 -11.01
CA ASP A 152 0.49 40.63 -11.52
C ASP A 152 -0.49 41.26 -10.52
N ARG A 153 -1.39 40.47 -9.94
CA ARG A 153 -2.28 40.94 -8.87
C ARG A 153 -1.52 41.49 -7.66
N ALA A 154 -0.51 40.77 -7.21
CA ALA A 154 0.31 41.23 -6.06
C ALA A 154 1.05 42.52 -6.38
N ALA A 155 1.61 42.67 -7.59
CA ALA A 155 2.25 43.91 -8.04
C ALA A 155 1.29 45.10 -8.00
N ILE A 156 0.05 44.91 -8.48
CA ILE A 156 -0.99 45.96 -8.45
C ILE A 156 -1.37 46.32 -7.00
N LEU A 157 -1.52 45.35 -6.11
CA LEU A 157 -1.91 45.56 -4.73
C LEU A 157 -0.82 46.24 -3.87
N HIS A 158 0.45 46.06 -4.25
CA HIS A 158 1.59 46.66 -3.52
C HIS A 158 2.06 47.98 -4.12
N ASP A 159 1.22 48.63 -4.92
CA ASP A 159 1.43 49.97 -5.47
C ASP A 159 2.75 50.14 -6.27
N VAL A 160 3.12 49.10 -6.99
CA VAL A 160 4.24 49.14 -7.93
C VAL A 160 3.86 50.00 -9.13
N ASP A 161 4.71 50.95 -9.55
CA ASP A 161 4.49 51.73 -10.77
C ASP A 161 4.47 50.83 -12.01
N LEU A 162 3.28 50.55 -12.48
CA LEU A 162 2.99 49.69 -13.65
C LEU A 162 2.90 50.51 -14.95
N THR A 163 3.08 51.82 -14.92
CA THR A 163 2.86 52.73 -16.05
C THR A 163 3.70 52.30 -17.25
N GLY A 164 4.99 52.04 -17.06
CA GLY A 164 5.88 51.59 -18.12
C GLY A 164 5.52 50.26 -18.71
N ARG A 165 5.03 49.34 -17.88
CA ARG A 165 4.61 47.96 -18.33
C ARG A 165 3.38 48.01 -19.20
N TYR A 166 2.38 48.79 -18.82
CA TYR A 166 1.16 48.90 -19.61
C TYR A 166 1.33 49.75 -20.85
N GLN A 167 2.15 50.80 -20.83
CA GLN A 167 2.46 51.59 -22.02
C GLN A 167 3.11 50.74 -23.12
N ALA A 168 4.00 49.78 -22.76
CA ALA A 168 4.61 48.85 -23.71
C ALA A 168 3.64 47.83 -24.36
N GLN A 169 2.47 47.60 -23.76
CA GLN A 169 1.46 46.68 -24.27
C GLN A 169 0.50 47.35 -25.27
N PHE A 170 0.43 48.70 -25.27
CA PHE A 170 -0.45 49.48 -26.16
C PHE A 170 0.30 50.12 -27.34
N GLN A 171 1.58 49.85 -27.53
CA GLN A 171 2.37 50.13 -28.71
C GLN A 171 2.44 48.91 -29.63
#